data_11f90d7411c3bf4af28fc648780fb7a4
#
_entry.id   11f90d7411c3bf4af28fc648780fb7a4
#
_cell.length_a   1.000
_cell.length_b   1.000
_cell.length_c   1.000
_cell.angle_alpha   90.00
_cell.angle_beta   90.00
_cell.angle_gamma   90.00
#
_symmetry.space_group_name_H-M   'P 1'
#
loop_
_entity.id
_entity.type
_entity.pdbx_description
1 polymer ?
#
loop_
_entity_poly.entity_id
_entity_poly.type
_entity_poly.pdbx_seq_one_letter_code
_entity_poly.pdbx_strand_id
1 'polypeptide(L)'
;MLREIKPSRPDFSVLSGWEDLILPSLLAGADGSICAFANVAPELFVTLVEAARSGNLTKAAELHRQVLTLVTLGAYSDPPIGAIKVAMKQLGVPISPTVRGPALPATDEEGVESVLDALGLTTVSQ
;
A
#
# COMPACT_ATOMS: atom_id res chain seq x y z
N MET A 1 -0.48 7.10 20.65
CA MET A 1 0.79 6.32 20.54
C MET A 1 1.97 7.18 20.12
N LEU A 2 2.04 7.75 18.90
CA LEU A 2 3.15 8.62 18.51
C LEU A 2 3.39 9.78 19.48
N ARG A 3 2.34 10.50 19.84
CA ARG A 3 2.39 11.65 20.78
C ARG A 3 2.89 11.29 22.20
N GLU A 4 2.70 10.06 22.63
CA GLU A 4 2.98 9.63 24.01
C GLU A 4 4.27 8.81 24.11
N ILE A 5 4.49 7.91 23.15
CA ILE A 5 5.62 6.98 23.19
C ILE A 5 6.90 7.65 22.68
N LYS A 6 6.86 8.30 21.52
CA LYS A 6 8.08 8.86 20.91
C LYS A 6 8.83 9.87 21.78
N PRO A 7 8.16 10.78 22.52
CA PRO A 7 8.87 11.70 23.41
C PRO A 7 9.57 11.01 24.59
N SER A 8 9.00 9.92 25.10
CA SER A 8 9.55 9.18 26.24
C SER A 8 10.46 8.02 25.84
N ARG A 9 10.29 7.50 24.65
CA ARG A 9 11.01 6.35 24.08
C ARG A 9 11.43 6.63 22.64
N PRO A 10 12.42 7.52 22.40
CA PRO A 10 12.86 7.85 21.04
C PRO A 10 13.48 6.66 20.30
N ASP A 11 13.98 5.68 21.03
CA ASP A 11 14.51 4.40 20.54
C ASP A 11 13.42 3.42 20.08
N PHE A 12 12.15 3.65 20.43
CA PHE A 12 11.04 2.78 20.08
C PHE A 12 10.51 3.10 18.68
N SER A 13 10.53 2.11 17.77
CA SER A 13 9.99 2.26 16.41
C SER A 13 8.47 2.16 16.41
N VAL A 14 7.81 3.13 15.79
CA VAL A 14 6.37 3.15 15.57
C VAL A 14 6.10 3.10 14.07
N LEU A 15 5.43 2.04 13.62
CA LEU A 15 5.11 1.81 12.22
C LEU A 15 3.60 1.97 11.99
N SER A 16 3.22 2.67 10.91
CA SER A 16 1.83 2.73 10.46
C SER A 16 1.45 1.43 9.76
N GLY A 17 0.25 0.93 10.03
CA GLY A 17 -0.31 -0.26 9.36
C GLY A 17 -1.49 0.06 8.44
N TRP A 18 -1.78 1.34 8.24
CA TRP A 18 -2.92 1.80 7.44
C TRP A 18 -2.42 2.70 6.31
N GLU A 19 -2.65 2.30 5.10
CA GLU A 19 -2.09 2.92 3.90
C GLU A 19 -2.48 4.39 3.74
N ASP A 20 -3.74 4.71 3.97
CA ASP A 20 -4.27 6.08 3.89
C ASP A 20 -3.60 7.04 4.88
N LEU A 21 -3.00 6.49 5.93
CA LEU A 21 -2.39 7.24 7.01
C LEU A 21 -0.86 7.24 6.97
N ILE A 22 -0.22 6.68 5.92
CA ILE A 22 1.25 6.60 5.85
C ILE A 22 1.88 7.98 5.93
N LEU A 23 1.54 8.88 4.99
CA LEU A 23 2.13 10.20 4.97
C LEU A 23 1.86 11.02 6.24
N PRO A 24 0.61 11.17 6.70
CA PRO A 24 0.36 11.88 7.96
C PRO A 24 1.02 11.22 9.17
N SER A 25 1.16 9.90 9.22
CA SER A 25 1.87 9.21 10.29
C SER A 25 3.37 9.51 10.27
N LEU A 26 4.01 9.52 9.10
CA LEU A 26 5.42 9.89 8.94
C LEU A 26 5.66 11.34 9.38
N LEU A 27 4.77 12.26 8.99
CA LEU A 27 4.84 13.67 9.40
C LEU A 27 4.62 13.85 10.92
N ALA A 28 3.86 12.96 11.55
CA ALA A 28 3.67 12.92 13.00
C ALA A 28 4.81 12.21 13.75
N GLY A 29 5.84 11.71 13.05
CA GLY A 29 7.02 11.09 13.65
C GLY A 29 7.01 9.56 13.68
N ALA A 30 6.20 8.89 12.85
CA ALA A 30 6.32 7.45 12.64
C ALA A 30 7.65 7.11 11.93
N ASP A 31 8.19 5.93 12.23
CA ASP A 31 9.47 5.48 11.66
C ASP A 31 9.30 4.79 10.31
N GLY A 32 8.08 4.44 9.91
CA GLY A 32 7.79 3.77 8.65
C GLY A 32 6.39 3.18 8.62
N SER A 33 6.20 2.16 7.78
CA SER A 33 4.91 1.47 7.65
C SER A 33 5.10 -0.02 7.34
N ILE A 34 4.09 -0.81 7.68
CA ILE A 34 3.92 -2.20 7.26
C ILE A 34 2.52 -2.28 6.62
N CYS A 35 2.46 -2.42 5.31
CA CYS A 35 1.25 -2.26 4.52
C CYS A 35 1.01 -3.46 3.61
N ALA A 36 -0.25 -3.87 3.49
CA ALA A 36 -0.63 -4.99 2.65
C ALA A 36 -0.46 -4.69 1.16
N PHE A 37 -0.82 -3.49 0.72
CA PHE A 37 -0.71 -3.07 -0.68
C PHE A 37 0.72 -2.83 -1.14
N ALA A 38 1.70 -2.76 -0.22
CA ALA A 38 3.12 -2.73 -0.58
C ALA A 38 3.59 -4.01 -1.30
N ASN A 39 2.84 -5.12 -1.22
CA ASN A 39 3.09 -6.31 -2.02
C ASN A 39 2.81 -6.10 -3.52
N VAL A 40 1.96 -5.14 -3.87
CA VAL A 40 1.61 -4.82 -5.28
C VAL A 40 2.61 -3.85 -5.89
N ALA A 41 2.97 -2.80 -5.15
CA ALA A 41 3.83 -1.72 -5.64
C ALA A 41 4.88 -1.30 -4.58
N PRO A 42 5.85 -2.15 -4.25
CA PRO A 42 6.81 -1.89 -3.16
C PRO A 42 7.60 -0.60 -3.37
N GLU A 43 8.04 -0.30 -4.60
CA GLU A 43 8.82 0.89 -4.91
C GLU A 43 8.05 2.19 -4.61
N LEU A 44 6.73 2.20 -4.81
CA LEU A 44 5.87 3.34 -4.50
C LEU A 44 5.95 3.67 -3.00
N PHE A 45 5.85 2.65 -2.14
CA PHE A 45 5.89 2.83 -0.69
C PHE A 45 7.29 3.23 -0.18
N VAL A 46 8.34 2.60 -0.71
CA VAL A 46 9.73 2.95 -0.36
C VAL A 46 10.02 4.40 -0.73
N THR A 47 9.70 4.80 -1.97
CA THR A 47 9.95 6.16 -2.46
C THR A 47 9.12 7.20 -1.69
N LEU A 48 7.89 6.87 -1.30
CA LEU A 48 7.05 7.74 -0.45
C LEU A 48 7.73 8.01 0.90
N VAL A 49 8.20 6.96 1.56
CA VAL A 49 8.86 7.07 2.88
C VAL A 49 10.15 7.89 2.75
N GLU A 50 10.95 7.65 1.72
CA GLU A 50 12.19 8.40 1.45
C GLU A 50 11.91 9.89 1.17
N ALA A 51 10.91 10.20 0.35
CA ALA A 51 10.50 11.57 0.05
C ALA A 51 10.04 12.31 1.32
N ALA A 52 9.24 11.66 2.15
CA ALA A 52 8.78 12.22 3.42
C ALA A 52 9.94 12.48 4.38
N ARG A 53 10.87 11.53 4.52
CA ARG A 53 12.05 11.63 5.40
C ARG A 53 13.05 12.70 4.94
N SER A 54 13.21 12.87 3.64
CA SER A 54 14.08 13.92 3.07
C SER A 54 13.44 15.31 3.09
N GLY A 55 12.20 15.45 3.54
CA GLY A 55 11.45 16.70 3.55
C GLY A 55 10.91 17.13 2.18
N ASN A 56 10.98 16.28 1.17
CA ASN A 56 10.38 16.55 -0.14
C ASN A 56 8.87 16.31 -0.09
N LEU A 57 8.14 17.22 0.58
CA LEU A 57 6.71 17.06 0.85
C LEU A 57 5.87 17.11 -0.43
N THR A 58 6.28 17.84 -1.44
CA THR A 58 5.59 17.88 -2.74
C THR A 58 5.59 16.50 -3.39
N LYS A 59 6.77 15.86 -3.46
CA LYS A 59 6.90 14.49 -3.99
C LYS A 59 6.18 13.47 -3.11
N ALA A 60 6.31 13.59 -1.79
CA ALA A 60 5.61 12.71 -0.85
C ALA A 60 4.09 12.77 -1.02
N ALA A 61 3.51 13.97 -1.19
CA ALA A 61 2.08 14.13 -1.41
C ALA A 61 1.62 13.55 -2.76
N GLU A 62 2.43 13.69 -3.82
CA GLU A 62 2.17 13.08 -5.13
C GLU A 62 2.14 11.54 -5.03
N LEU A 63 3.15 10.95 -4.41
CA LEU A 63 3.24 9.50 -4.20
C LEU A 63 2.12 8.98 -3.29
N HIS A 64 1.76 9.73 -2.26
CA HIS A 64 0.65 9.36 -1.39
C HIS A 64 -0.69 9.32 -2.14
N ARG A 65 -0.93 10.24 -3.09
CA ARG A 65 -2.12 10.14 -3.96
C ARG A 65 -2.13 8.86 -4.79
N GLN A 66 -0.98 8.39 -5.26
CA GLN A 66 -0.89 7.10 -5.94
C GLN A 66 -1.20 5.93 -4.99
N VAL A 67 -0.73 6.00 -3.73
CA VAL A 67 -1.12 5.01 -2.70
C VAL A 67 -2.64 5.02 -2.49
N LEU A 68 -3.27 6.19 -2.39
CA LEU A 68 -4.74 6.29 -2.25
C LEU A 68 -5.48 5.68 -3.46
N THR A 69 -4.94 5.81 -4.67
CA THR A 69 -5.48 5.11 -5.85
C THR A 69 -5.32 3.60 -5.70
N LEU A 70 -4.14 3.12 -5.30
CA LEU A 70 -3.88 1.69 -5.11
C LEU A 70 -4.82 1.06 -4.06
N VAL A 71 -5.11 1.77 -2.99
CA VAL A 71 -6.01 1.31 -1.90
C VAL A 71 -7.43 1.04 -2.40
N THR A 72 -7.86 1.64 -3.52
CA THR A 72 -9.17 1.34 -4.11
C THR A 72 -9.32 -0.13 -4.52
N LEU A 73 -8.23 -0.89 -4.67
CA LEU A 73 -8.28 -2.35 -4.81
C LEU A 73 -9.08 -3.02 -3.66
N GLY A 74 -9.13 -2.39 -2.50
CA GLY A 74 -9.92 -2.87 -1.36
C GLY A 74 -11.43 -2.99 -1.62
N ALA A 75 -11.94 -2.31 -2.66
CA ALA A 75 -13.35 -2.44 -3.06
C ALA A 75 -13.68 -3.81 -3.68
N TYR A 76 -12.68 -4.54 -4.15
CA TYR A 76 -12.88 -5.79 -4.90
C TYR A 76 -12.78 -7.07 -4.06
N SER A 77 -12.41 -7.00 -2.79
CA SER A 77 -12.48 -8.13 -1.85
C SER A 77 -12.43 -7.67 -0.40
N ASP A 78 -13.05 -8.44 0.49
CA ASP A 78 -13.04 -8.18 1.94
C ASP A 78 -12.59 -9.44 2.71
N PRO A 79 -11.50 -9.35 3.46
CA PRO A 79 -10.47 -8.29 3.43
C PRO A 79 -9.77 -8.20 2.07
N PRO A 80 -8.99 -7.13 1.77
CA PRO A 80 -8.45 -6.84 0.44
C PRO A 80 -7.43 -7.87 -0.10
N ILE A 81 -7.22 -8.97 0.61
CA ILE A 81 -6.23 -10.01 0.29
C ILE A 81 -6.48 -10.64 -1.09
N GLY A 82 -7.75 -10.89 -1.44
CA GLY A 82 -8.12 -11.47 -2.75
C GLY A 82 -7.71 -10.56 -3.90
N ALA A 83 -8.06 -9.27 -3.83
CA ALA A 83 -7.71 -8.28 -4.85
C ALA A 83 -6.20 -8.06 -4.93
N ILE A 84 -5.49 -8.00 -3.80
CA ILE A 84 -4.02 -7.89 -3.77
C ILE A 84 -3.37 -9.07 -4.50
N LYS A 85 -3.83 -10.30 -4.27
CA LYS A 85 -3.28 -11.49 -4.92
C LYS A 85 -3.57 -11.52 -6.43
N VAL A 86 -4.75 -11.06 -6.85
CA VAL A 86 -5.07 -10.89 -8.27
C VAL A 86 -4.15 -9.85 -8.90
N ALA A 87 -4.00 -8.68 -8.27
CA ALA A 87 -3.10 -7.63 -8.75
C ALA A 87 -1.66 -8.14 -8.89
N MET A 88 -1.13 -8.83 -7.88
CA MET A 88 0.21 -9.43 -7.94
C MET A 88 0.34 -10.42 -9.10
N LYS A 89 -0.67 -11.27 -9.31
CA LYS A 89 -0.69 -12.23 -10.44
C LYS A 89 -0.69 -11.50 -11.78
N GLN A 90 -1.51 -10.45 -11.95
CA GLN A 90 -1.56 -9.64 -13.17
C GLN A 90 -0.22 -8.92 -13.45
N LEU A 91 0.53 -8.60 -12.40
CA LEU A 91 1.89 -8.05 -12.51
C LEU A 91 2.98 -9.12 -12.73
N GLY A 92 2.59 -10.38 -12.95
CA GLY A 92 3.52 -11.46 -13.27
C GLY A 92 4.17 -12.14 -12.06
N VAL A 93 3.72 -11.84 -10.84
CA VAL A 93 4.19 -12.57 -9.66
C VAL A 93 3.60 -13.99 -9.68
N PRO A 94 4.42 -15.04 -9.54
CA PRO A 94 3.96 -16.44 -9.60
C PRO A 94 3.22 -16.84 -8.32
N ILE A 95 2.04 -16.24 -8.10
CA ILE A 95 1.19 -16.49 -6.93
C ILE A 95 -0.20 -16.98 -7.35
N SER A 96 -0.78 -17.90 -6.59
CA SER A 96 -2.19 -18.25 -6.73
C SER A 96 -3.08 -17.15 -6.14
N PRO A 97 -4.11 -16.68 -6.86
CA PRO A 97 -5.07 -15.72 -6.33
C PRO A 97 -6.03 -16.34 -5.30
N THR A 98 -5.98 -17.66 -5.11
CA THR A 98 -6.82 -18.36 -4.13
C THR A 98 -6.57 -17.83 -2.72
N VAL A 99 -7.64 -17.57 -2.00
CA VAL A 99 -7.63 -17.15 -0.61
C VAL A 99 -8.25 -18.23 0.29
N ARG A 100 -7.87 -18.23 1.56
CA ARG A 100 -8.45 -19.09 2.58
C ARG A 100 -9.51 -18.29 3.35
N GLY A 101 -10.65 -18.93 3.64
CA GLY A 101 -11.67 -18.32 4.50
C GLY A 101 -11.10 -17.83 5.86
N PRO A 102 -11.62 -16.74 6.42
CA PRO A 102 -12.82 -16.00 5.98
C PRO A 102 -12.60 -14.97 4.85
N ALA A 103 -11.37 -14.82 4.31
CA ALA A 103 -11.12 -13.90 3.21
C ALA A 103 -11.89 -14.35 1.95
N LEU A 104 -12.40 -13.37 1.19
CA LEU A 104 -13.14 -13.58 -0.05
C LEU A 104 -12.24 -13.40 -1.27
N PRO A 105 -12.46 -14.16 -2.37
CA PRO A 105 -11.80 -13.90 -3.64
C PRO A 105 -12.13 -12.50 -4.16
N ALA A 106 -11.33 -11.99 -5.10
CA ALA A 106 -11.68 -10.79 -5.81
C ALA A 106 -12.97 -10.96 -6.61
N THR A 107 -13.82 -9.93 -6.59
CA THR A 107 -15.13 -9.94 -7.25
C THR A 107 -15.08 -9.46 -8.70
N ASP A 108 -14.02 -8.75 -9.09
CA ASP A 108 -13.84 -8.13 -10.40
C ASP A 108 -12.34 -8.00 -10.74
N GLU A 109 -11.84 -8.90 -11.57
CA GLU A 109 -10.43 -8.89 -12.00
C GLU A 109 -10.13 -7.79 -13.03
N GLU A 110 -11.11 -7.37 -13.84
CA GLU A 110 -10.96 -6.25 -14.78
C GLU A 110 -10.90 -4.92 -14.03
N GLY A 111 -11.68 -4.79 -12.97
CA GLY A 111 -11.61 -3.63 -12.08
C GLY A 111 -10.24 -3.53 -11.39
N VAL A 112 -9.66 -4.66 -10.97
CA VAL A 112 -8.29 -4.70 -10.43
C VAL A 112 -7.28 -4.23 -11.48
N GLU A 113 -7.35 -4.72 -12.72
CA GLU A 113 -6.48 -4.30 -13.82
C GLU A 113 -6.59 -2.81 -14.09
N SER A 114 -7.80 -2.26 -14.09
CA SER A 114 -8.04 -0.83 -14.31
C SER A 114 -7.33 0.05 -13.26
N VAL A 115 -7.24 -0.40 -12.01
CA VAL A 115 -6.50 0.32 -10.96
C VAL A 115 -4.99 0.27 -11.23
N LEU A 116 -4.46 -0.88 -11.66
CA LEU A 116 -3.05 -1.02 -12.03
C LEU A 116 -2.68 -0.11 -13.20
N ASP A 117 -3.53 -0.08 -14.23
CA ASP A 117 -3.34 0.77 -15.40
C ASP A 117 -3.35 2.27 -15.04
N ALA A 118 -4.25 2.69 -14.15
CA ALA A 118 -4.32 4.07 -13.66
C ALA A 118 -3.02 4.50 -12.93
N LEU A 119 -2.26 3.54 -12.41
CA LEU A 119 -0.97 3.75 -11.76
C LEU A 119 0.22 3.56 -12.71
N GLY A 120 -0.03 3.19 -13.98
CA GLY A 120 1.02 2.89 -14.95
C GLY A 120 1.80 1.62 -14.63
N LEU A 121 1.21 0.70 -13.87
CA LEU A 121 1.79 -0.59 -13.57
C LEU A 121 1.49 -1.56 -14.72
N THR A 122 2.54 -2.15 -15.31
CA THR A 122 2.40 -3.00 -16.48
C THR A 122 1.87 -4.38 -16.10
N THR A 123 0.69 -4.73 -16.59
CA THR A 123 0.16 -6.09 -16.51
C THR A 123 0.81 -6.99 -17.55
N VAL A 124 1.00 -8.27 -17.21
CA VAL A 124 1.47 -9.27 -18.18
C VAL A 124 0.27 -9.99 -18.78
N SER A 125 0.16 -9.96 -20.11
CA SER A 125 -0.84 -10.75 -20.83
C SER A 125 -0.63 -12.24 -20.52
N GLN A 126 -1.67 -12.90 -20.06
CA GLN A 126 -1.67 -14.34 -19.79
C GLN A 126 -1.94 -15.15 -21.04
#